data_c79b34a4b050cc5c0b0df00ea3c58939
#
_entry.id   c79b34a4b050cc5c0b0df00ea3c58939
#
_cell.length_a   1.000
_cell.length_b   1.000
_cell.length_c   1.000
_cell.angle_alpha   90.00
_cell.angle_beta   90.00
_cell.angle_gamma   90.00
#
_symmetry.space_group_name_H-M   'P 1'
#
loop_
_entity.id
_entity.type
_entity.pdbx_description
1 polymer ?
#
loop_
_entity_poly.entity_id
_entity_poly.type
_entity_poly.pdbx_seq_one_letter_code
_entity_poly.pdbx_strand_id
1 'polypeptide(L)'
;MSAAPRTALVDLGLGNLHSVARSLGAAGADVVHLAEPAALKGFDRIVVPGQGAFRDGAAALEAGWRAPLLEALHGSTPLLGICIGMQLLFAESEEAPEARGLGFMPGRVRRFPRDLGRDPKTGAPLKVPHMGWNQLRTASSLLGEGAYYYFVHSYFCDLEAAPGSDAPGDTVTDSTRHPACAAVAHHGMAFCAALAQGPLLAVQFHPEKSHQAGARLLRRFLLAEAEAV
;
A
#
# COMPACT_ATOMS: atom_id res chain seq x y z
N MET A 1 -1.65 -23.37 -21.22
CA MET A 1 -1.73 -21.99 -20.70
C MET A 1 -2.32 -22.08 -19.31
N SER A 2 -1.68 -21.56 -18.27
CA SER A 2 -2.26 -21.50 -16.93
C SER A 2 -3.53 -20.64 -16.97
N ALA A 3 -4.56 -21.02 -16.22
CA ALA A 3 -5.75 -20.22 -16.07
C ALA A 3 -5.41 -18.83 -15.47
N ALA A 4 -6.17 -17.80 -15.83
CA ALA A 4 -6.01 -16.47 -15.24
C ALA A 4 -6.25 -16.55 -13.72
N PRO A 5 -5.41 -15.95 -12.88
CA PRO A 5 -5.59 -16.02 -11.44
C PRO A 5 -6.88 -15.32 -11.01
N ARG A 6 -7.73 -16.03 -10.29
CA ARG A 6 -8.98 -15.51 -9.75
C ARG A 6 -8.69 -14.51 -8.65
N THR A 7 -8.93 -13.25 -8.90
CA THR A 7 -8.47 -12.12 -8.07
C THR A 7 -9.65 -11.42 -7.42
N ALA A 8 -9.70 -11.45 -6.09
CA ALA A 8 -10.67 -10.66 -5.32
C ALA A 8 -10.28 -9.18 -5.35
N LEU A 9 -11.15 -8.33 -5.83
CA LEU A 9 -11.06 -6.88 -5.68
C LEU A 9 -12.01 -6.45 -4.57
N VAL A 10 -11.46 -6.16 -3.40
CA VAL A 10 -12.22 -5.80 -2.20
C VAL A 10 -12.81 -4.42 -2.33
N ASP A 11 -14.13 -4.29 -2.15
CA ASP A 11 -14.83 -3.02 -2.16
C ASP A 11 -15.07 -2.53 -0.73
N LEU A 12 -14.24 -1.61 -0.28
CA LEU A 12 -14.41 -0.89 0.99
C LEU A 12 -15.28 0.37 0.84
N GLY A 13 -15.95 0.57 -0.30
CA GLY A 13 -16.63 1.83 -0.60
C GLY A 13 -15.69 2.98 -0.92
N LEU A 14 -14.41 2.69 -1.20
CA LEU A 14 -13.34 3.67 -1.38
C LEU A 14 -12.76 3.66 -2.78
N GLY A 15 -12.74 4.81 -3.42
CA GLY A 15 -11.92 5.07 -4.59
C GLY A 15 -12.45 4.57 -5.91
N ASN A 16 -11.56 4.51 -6.90
CA ASN A 16 -11.90 4.18 -8.27
C ASN A 16 -11.65 2.69 -8.56
N LEU A 17 -12.53 1.82 -8.06
CA LEU A 17 -12.47 0.37 -8.28
C LEU A 17 -12.42 0.00 -9.77
N HIS A 18 -13.13 0.76 -10.62
CA HIS A 18 -13.17 0.49 -12.06
C HIS A 18 -11.77 0.59 -12.71
N SER A 19 -10.98 1.60 -12.34
CA SER A 19 -9.61 1.75 -12.86
C SER A 19 -8.69 0.63 -12.39
N VAL A 20 -8.83 0.19 -11.13
CA VAL A 20 -8.05 -0.92 -10.58
C VAL A 20 -8.44 -2.23 -11.25
N ALA A 21 -9.74 -2.52 -11.36
CA ALA A 21 -10.25 -3.71 -12.04
C ALA A 21 -9.77 -3.80 -13.50
N ARG A 22 -9.87 -2.69 -14.24
CA ARG A 22 -9.39 -2.60 -15.63
C ARG A 22 -7.89 -2.88 -15.74
N SER A 23 -7.09 -2.33 -14.82
CA SER A 23 -5.64 -2.53 -14.82
C SER A 23 -5.24 -3.96 -14.45
N LEU A 24 -5.93 -4.59 -13.49
CA LEU A 24 -5.77 -5.99 -13.14
C LEU A 24 -6.16 -6.92 -14.29
N GLY A 25 -7.31 -6.69 -14.93
CA GLY A 25 -7.75 -7.45 -16.11
C GLY A 25 -6.76 -7.34 -17.26
N ALA A 26 -6.23 -6.14 -17.53
CA ALA A 26 -5.19 -5.93 -18.55
C ALA A 26 -3.85 -6.60 -18.17
N ALA A 27 -3.59 -6.82 -16.90
CA ALA A 27 -2.43 -7.57 -16.41
C ALA A 27 -2.62 -9.10 -16.46
N GLY A 28 -3.86 -9.59 -16.71
CA GLY A 28 -4.19 -11.01 -16.90
C GLY A 28 -4.98 -11.64 -15.76
N ALA A 29 -5.60 -10.87 -14.87
CA ALA A 29 -6.43 -11.37 -13.78
C ALA A 29 -7.87 -11.66 -14.25
N ASP A 30 -8.48 -12.71 -13.64
CA ASP A 30 -9.93 -12.88 -13.56
C ASP A 30 -10.43 -12.12 -12.32
N VAL A 31 -10.96 -10.91 -12.53
CA VAL A 31 -11.27 -9.97 -11.46
C VAL A 31 -12.72 -10.14 -10.98
N VAL A 32 -12.88 -10.41 -9.70
CA VAL A 32 -14.18 -10.49 -9.03
C VAL A 32 -14.30 -9.36 -8.01
N HIS A 33 -15.30 -8.48 -8.21
CA HIS A 33 -15.62 -7.44 -7.24
C HIS A 33 -16.33 -8.03 -6.03
N LEU A 34 -15.84 -7.73 -4.84
CA LEU A 34 -16.40 -8.22 -3.59
C LEU A 34 -16.89 -7.07 -2.73
N ALA A 35 -18.21 -6.90 -2.68
CA ALA A 35 -18.88 -5.96 -1.78
C ALA A 35 -19.15 -6.56 -0.38
N GLU A 36 -19.09 -7.90 -0.27
CA GLU A 36 -19.43 -8.62 0.95
C GLU A 36 -18.21 -9.32 1.55
N PRO A 37 -17.93 -9.14 2.86
CA PRO A 37 -16.75 -9.68 3.53
C PRO A 37 -16.64 -11.21 3.49
N ALA A 38 -17.75 -11.93 3.51
CA ALA A 38 -17.78 -13.40 3.57
C ALA A 38 -17.17 -14.08 2.33
N ALA A 39 -16.93 -13.38 1.26
CA ALA A 39 -16.51 -13.92 -0.04
C ALA A 39 -14.99 -13.96 -0.28
N LEU A 40 -14.12 -13.67 0.72
CA LEU A 40 -12.66 -13.62 0.54
C LEU A 40 -11.98 -14.99 0.33
N LYS A 41 -12.64 -16.08 0.72
CA LYS A 41 -12.04 -17.43 0.60
C LYS A 41 -12.08 -17.94 -0.84
N GLY A 42 -11.03 -18.68 -1.24
CA GLY A 42 -10.95 -19.36 -2.53
C GLY A 42 -10.53 -18.49 -3.70
N PHE A 43 -9.87 -17.36 -3.45
CA PHE A 43 -9.20 -16.55 -4.45
C PHE A 43 -7.71 -16.85 -4.50
N ASP A 44 -7.12 -16.74 -5.69
CA ASP A 44 -5.67 -16.88 -5.87
C ASP A 44 -4.93 -15.61 -5.44
N ARG A 45 -5.59 -14.45 -5.52
CA ARG A 45 -5.06 -13.13 -5.18
C ARG A 45 -6.14 -12.27 -4.53
N ILE A 46 -5.71 -11.38 -3.63
CA ILE A 46 -6.58 -10.39 -2.99
C ILE A 46 -6.00 -9.01 -3.25
N VAL A 47 -6.82 -8.07 -3.68
CA VAL A 47 -6.42 -6.66 -3.85
C VAL A 47 -7.34 -5.79 -3.01
N VAL A 48 -6.74 -4.99 -2.14
CA VAL A 48 -7.42 -4.02 -1.27
C VAL A 48 -7.05 -2.62 -1.74
N PRO A 49 -7.79 -2.04 -2.68
CA PRO A 49 -7.57 -0.68 -3.14
C PRO A 49 -8.15 0.32 -2.15
N GLY A 50 -7.71 1.57 -2.23
CA GLY A 50 -8.35 2.65 -1.49
C GLY A 50 -7.90 4.02 -1.99
N GLN A 51 -8.88 4.89 -2.19
CA GLN A 51 -8.71 6.33 -2.38
C GLN A 51 -9.74 7.04 -1.50
N GLY A 52 -9.33 8.07 -0.77
CA GLY A 52 -10.21 8.77 0.15
C GLY A 52 -9.55 8.93 1.50
N ALA A 53 -10.32 8.85 2.58
CA ALA A 53 -9.85 9.05 3.93
C ALA A 53 -9.67 7.73 4.70
N PHE A 54 -8.71 7.72 5.61
CA PHE A 54 -8.47 6.57 6.52
C PHE A 54 -9.73 6.21 7.32
N ARG A 55 -10.50 7.24 7.77
CA ARG A 55 -11.75 7.05 8.52
C ARG A 55 -12.76 6.18 7.78
N ASP A 56 -12.93 6.42 6.49
CA ASP A 56 -13.92 5.69 5.70
C ASP A 56 -13.53 4.22 5.53
N GLY A 57 -12.23 3.96 5.32
CA GLY A 57 -11.69 2.60 5.29
C GLY A 57 -11.83 1.89 6.63
N ALA A 58 -11.54 2.57 7.74
CA ALA A 58 -11.72 2.04 9.08
C ALA A 58 -13.20 1.72 9.37
N ALA A 59 -14.13 2.56 8.91
CA ALA A 59 -15.57 2.28 9.02
C ALA A 59 -15.97 1.01 8.26
N ALA A 60 -15.43 0.79 7.07
CA ALA A 60 -15.65 -0.45 6.32
C ALA A 60 -15.08 -1.69 7.05
N LEU A 61 -13.92 -1.54 7.73
CA LEU A 61 -13.38 -2.62 8.58
C LEU A 61 -14.35 -2.98 9.70
N GLU A 62 -14.93 -2.00 10.38
CA GLU A 62 -15.94 -2.21 11.44
C GLU A 62 -17.25 -2.78 10.89
N ALA A 63 -17.62 -2.47 9.65
CA ALA A 63 -18.78 -3.03 8.96
C ALA A 63 -18.62 -4.51 8.55
N GLY A 64 -17.51 -5.17 8.93
CA GLY A 64 -17.33 -6.61 8.78
C GLY A 64 -16.07 -7.03 8.01
N TRP A 65 -15.32 -6.12 7.40
CA TRP A 65 -14.12 -6.46 6.63
C TRP A 65 -12.89 -6.79 7.50
N ARG A 66 -12.87 -6.38 8.78
CA ARG A 66 -11.72 -6.59 9.69
C ARG A 66 -11.29 -8.03 9.80
N ALA A 67 -12.19 -8.93 10.21
CA ALA A 67 -11.85 -10.31 10.44
C ALA A 67 -11.45 -11.07 9.16
N PRO A 68 -12.18 -10.98 8.03
CA PRO A 68 -11.76 -11.59 6.77
C PRO A 68 -10.42 -11.11 6.25
N LEU A 69 -10.10 -9.81 6.38
CA LEU A 69 -8.82 -9.27 5.94
C LEU A 69 -7.66 -9.72 6.85
N LEU A 70 -7.85 -9.76 8.17
CA LEU A 70 -6.85 -10.30 9.09
C LEU A 70 -6.62 -11.80 8.83
N GLU A 71 -7.67 -12.58 8.59
CA GLU A 71 -7.55 -13.98 8.21
C GLU A 71 -6.72 -14.15 6.92
N ALA A 72 -6.98 -13.31 5.91
CA ALA A 72 -6.22 -13.31 4.66
C ALA A 72 -4.74 -12.94 4.87
N LEU A 73 -4.46 -11.93 5.69
CA LEU A 73 -3.10 -11.47 6.01
C LEU A 73 -2.28 -12.49 6.80
N HIS A 74 -2.93 -13.32 7.63
CA HIS A 74 -2.27 -14.42 8.34
C HIS A 74 -2.21 -15.73 7.50
N GLY A 75 -2.86 -15.73 6.36
CA GLY A 75 -2.86 -16.84 5.42
C GLY A 75 -1.67 -16.80 4.45
N SER A 76 -1.76 -17.60 3.39
CA SER A 76 -0.74 -17.67 2.32
C SER A 76 -1.21 -17.05 1.01
N THR A 77 -2.44 -16.54 0.92
CA THR A 77 -2.95 -15.92 -0.31
C THR A 77 -2.29 -14.55 -0.51
N PRO A 78 -1.59 -14.31 -1.63
CA PRO A 78 -0.98 -13.02 -1.90
C PRO A 78 -1.99 -11.88 -1.85
N LEU A 79 -1.67 -10.84 -1.08
CA LEU A 79 -2.50 -9.67 -0.87
C LEU A 79 -1.76 -8.39 -1.28
N LEU A 80 -2.40 -7.57 -2.10
CA LEU A 80 -1.92 -6.26 -2.50
C LEU A 80 -2.77 -5.15 -1.88
N GLY A 81 -2.18 -4.35 -0.97
CA GLY A 81 -2.78 -3.11 -0.46
C GLY A 81 -2.35 -1.90 -1.30
N ILE A 82 -3.29 -1.05 -1.74
CA ILE A 82 -2.98 0.14 -2.55
C ILE A 82 -3.42 1.40 -1.81
N CYS A 83 -2.50 2.32 -1.58
CA CYS A 83 -2.70 3.64 -0.96
C CYS A 83 -3.39 3.54 0.41
N ILE A 84 -4.67 3.83 0.54
CA ILE A 84 -5.42 3.63 1.80
C ILE A 84 -5.39 2.15 2.23
N GLY A 85 -5.42 1.20 1.28
CA GLY A 85 -5.26 -0.23 1.58
C GLY A 85 -3.94 -0.57 2.27
N MET A 86 -2.84 0.15 1.98
CA MET A 86 -1.59 0.06 2.73
C MET A 86 -1.71 0.71 4.11
N GLN A 87 -2.31 1.88 4.20
CA GLN A 87 -2.44 2.62 5.46
C GLN A 87 -3.31 1.87 6.47
N LEU A 88 -4.37 1.21 6.02
CA LEU A 88 -5.25 0.41 6.87
C LEU A 88 -4.58 -0.80 7.53
N LEU A 89 -3.38 -1.20 7.12
CA LEU A 89 -2.59 -2.23 7.81
C LEU A 89 -2.14 -1.80 9.21
N PHE A 90 -2.05 -0.49 9.45
CA PHE A 90 -1.66 0.09 10.74
C PHE A 90 -2.87 0.28 11.66
N ALA A 91 -2.63 0.29 12.98
CA ALA A 91 -3.71 0.49 13.95
C ALA A 91 -4.20 1.93 13.99
N GLU A 92 -3.30 2.91 13.79
CA GLU A 92 -3.55 4.32 14.06
C GLU A 92 -3.18 5.22 12.88
N SER A 93 -3.92 6.34 12.75
CA SER A 93 -3.64 7.37 11.76
C SER A 93 -3.82 8.76 12.34
N GLU A 94 -2.87 9.67 12.08
CA GLU A 94 -3.01 11.10 12.40
C GLU A 94 -4.13 11.78 11.58
N GLU A 95 -4.61 11.14 10.49
CA GLU A 95 -5.74 11.63 9.73
C GLU A 95 -7.06 11.50 10.51
N ALA A 96 -7.21 10.42 11.26
CA ALA A 96 -8.41 10.09 12.00
C ALA A 96 -8.04 9.36 13.30
N PRO A 97 -7.64 10.11 14.36
CA PRO A 97 -7.15 9.52 15.61
C PRO A 97 -8.16 8.63 16.33
N GLU A 98 -9.45 8.86 16.09
CA GLU A 98 -10.56 8.07 16.64
C GLU A 98 -10.80 6.74 15.91
N ALA A 99 -10.33 6.62 14.67
CA ALA A 99 -10.52 5.43 13.82
C ALA A 99 -9.41 4.41 14.03
N ARG A 100 -9.72 3.13 13.81
CA ARG A 100 -8.75 2.03 13.95
C ARG A 100 -8.62 1.21 12.68
N GLY A 101 -7.39 1.12 12.17
CA GLY A 101 -7.04 0.17 11.12
C GLY A 101 -6.89 -1.26 11.62
N LEU A 102 -6.24 -2.12 10.84
CA LEU A 102 -6.11 -3.55 11.13
C LEU A 102 -5.12 -3.86 12.27
N GLY A 103 -4.11 -3.03 12.49
CA GLY A 103 -3.06 -3.29 13.47
C GLY A 103 -2.17 -4.48 13.10
N PHE A 104 -2.08 -4.81 11.82
CA PHE A 104 -1.24 -5.90 11.31
C PHE A 104 0.24 -5.49 11.23
N MET A 105 0.51 -4.24 10.89
CA MET A 105 1.87 -3.68 10.84
C MET A 105 2.15 -2.83 12.08
N PRO A 106 3.39 -2.90 12.63
CA PRO A 106 3.82 -2.05 13.73
C PRO A 106 4.00 -0.59 13.25
N GLY A 107 3.71 0.37 14.13
CA GLY A 107 3.79 1.79 13.81
C GLY A 107 2.44 2.43 13.54
N ARG A 108 2.43 3.54 12.80
CA ARG A 108 1.24 4.35 12.56
C ARG A 108 1.32 5.12 11.25
N VAL A 109 0.18 5.63 10.80
CA VAL A 109 0.10 6.53 9.66
C VAL A 109 0.26 7.97 10.15
N ARG A 110 1.24 8.71 9.59
CA ARG A 110 1.59 10.07 9.99
C ARG A 110 1.39 11.05 8.85
N ARG A 111 1.13 12.30 9.19
CA ARG A 111 1.08 13.40 8.24
C ARG A 111 2.49 13.85 7.86
N PHE A 112 2.70 14.18 6.59
CA PHE A 112 3.91 14.87 6.19
C PHE A 112 4.06 16.20 6.94
N PRO A 113 5.30 16.57 7.37
CA PRO A 113 5.57 17.88 7.94
C PRO A 113 5.08 19.02 7.05
N ARG A 114 4.71 20.14 7.65
CA ARG A 114 4.26 21.32 6.90
C ARG A 114 5.39 21.94 6.07
N ASP A 115 6.60 21.89 6.60
CA ASP A 115 7.81 22.34 5.90
C ASP A 115 8.60 21.11 5.44
N LEU A 116 8.53 20.84 4.16
CA LEU A 116 9.26 19.77 3.46
C LEU A 116 10.47 20.32 2.69
N GLY A 117 10.76 21.64 2.81
CA GLY A 117 11.80 22.30 2.06
C GLY A 117 11.44 22.51 0.59
N ARG A 118 12.44 22.42 -0.26
CA ARG A 118 12.33 22.68 -1.69
C ARG A 118 12.74 21.46 -2.50
N ASP A 119 12.11 21.33 -3.65
CA ASP A 119 12.50 20.34 -4.65
C ASP A 119 13.92 20.65 -5.15
N PRO A 120 14.86 19.70 -5.06
CA PRO A 120 16.26 19.95 -5.40
C PRO A 120 16.50 20.20 -6.90
N LYS A 121 15.56 19.79 -7.77
CA LYS A 121 15.69 19.97 -9.22
C LYS A 121 15.11 21.30 -9.69
N THR A 122 13.98 21.71 -9.12
CA THR A 122 13.22 22.88 -9.58
C THR A 122 13.37 24.09 -8.66
N GLY A 123 13.81 23.90 -7.41
CA GLY A 123 13.85 24.92 -6.37
C GLY A 123 12.47 25.33 -5.85
N ALA A 124 11.38 24.74 -6.35
CA ALA A 124 10.03 25.03 -5.91
C ALA A 124 9.75 24.47 -4.51
N PRO A 125 8.92 25.13 -3.66
CA PRO A 125 8.55 24.59 -2.38
C PRO A 125 7.77 23.29 -2.56
N LEU A 126 8.15 22.25 -1.80
CA LEU A 126 7.42 21.00 -1.75
C LEU A 126 6.09 21.21 -1.00
N LYS A 127 5.04 20.57 -1.50
CA LYS A 127 3.67 20.76 -1.00
C LYS A 127 3.09 19.43 -0.49
N VAL A 128 2.20 19.53 0.47
CA VAL A 128 1.31 18.45 0.87
C VAL A 128 -0.08 18.73 0.25
N PRO A 129 -0.70 17.77 -0.43
CA PRO A 129 -0.29 16.37 -0.63
C PRO A 129 0.94 16.21 -1.52
N HIS A 130 1.71 15.15 -1.30
CA HIS A 130 2.64 14.60 -2.28
C HIS A 130 1.82 14.12 -3.48
N MET A 131 1.85 14.87 -4.57
CA MET A 131 1.06 14.59 -5.77
C MET A 131 1.95 14.63 -6.99
N GLY A 132 2.00 13.54 -7.73
CA GLY A 132 2.74 13.43 -8.97
C GLY A 132 3.60 12.16 -9.06
N TRP A 133 4.50 12.18 -10.03
CA TRP A 133 5.42 11.08 -10.31
C TRP A 133 6.65 11.16 -9.42
N ASN A 134 6.99 10.05 -8.78
CA ASN A 134 8.20 9.96 -7.97
C ASN A 134 8.90 8.62 -8.20
N GLN A 135 10.21 8.63 -8.02
CA GLN A 135 11.08 7.50 -8.27
C GLN A 135 11.20 6.63 -7.02
N LEU A 136 11.18 5.32 -7.19
CA LEU A 136 11.46 4.37 -6.13
C LEU A 136 12.95 4.04 -6.03
N ARG A 137 13.40 3.83 -4.79
CA ARG A 137 14.65 3.17 -4.43
C ARG A 137 14.29 1.84 -3.77
N THR A 138 14.65 0.74 -4.40
CA THR A 138 14.29 -0.61 -3.95
C THR A 138 15.26 -1.63 -4.49
N ALA A 139 15.52 -2.69 -3.74
CA ALA A 139 16.20 -3.89 -4.25
C ALA A 139 15.20 -4.92 -4.82
N SER A 140 13.90 -4.70 -4.64
CA SER A 140 12.87 -5.63 -5.10
C SER A 140 12.73 -5.61 -6.63
N SER A 141 12.96 -6.75 -7.25
CA SER A 141 12.71 -6.94 -8.68
C SER A 141 11.24 -6.77 -9.05
N LEU A 142 10.34 -7.03 -8.11
CA LEU A 142 8.90 -6.87 -8.28
C LEU A 142 8.53 -5.39 -8.53
N LEU A 143 9.12 -4.48 -7.76
CA LEU A 143 8.87 -3.05 -7.82
C LEU A 143 9.68 -2.34 -8.92
N GLY A 144 10.90 -2.82 -9.21
CA GLY A 144 11.80 -2.27 -10.22
C GLY A 144 12.57 -1.05 -9.72
N GLU A 145 13.88 -1.19 -9.57
CA GLU A 145 14.78 -0.11 -9.16
C GLU A 145 14.68 1.07 -10.12
N GLY A 146 14.56 2.27 -9.55
CA GLY A 146 14.49 3.51 -10.30
C GLY A 146 13.19 3.74 -11.08
N ALA A 147 12.18 2.85 -10.93
CA ALA A 147 10.90 3.03 -11.58
C ALA A 147 10.14 4.22 -11.00
N TYR A 148 9.40 4.92 -11.88
CA TYR A 148 8.53 6.03 -11.51
C TYR A 148 7.10 5.55 -11.32
N TYR A 149 6.49 5.98 -10.20
CA TYR A 149 5.09 5.70 -9.87
C TYR A 149 4.35 6.98 -9.52
N TYR A 150 3.03 6.96 -9.67
CA TYR A 150 2.16 8.08 -9.36
C TYR A 150 1.69 8.02 -7.91
N PHE A 151 1.93 9.10 -7.18
CA PHE A 151 1.55 9.30 -5.78
C PHE A 151 0.48 10.38 -5.66
N VAL A 152 -0.42 10.24 -4.69
CA VAL A 152 -1.34 11.29 -4.26
C VAL A 152 -1.75 11.03 -2.81
N HIS A 153 -0.98 11.56 -1.84
CA HIS A 153 -1.23 11.33 -0.42
C HIS A 153 -0.66 12.46 0.45
N SER A 154 -1.30 12.71 1.59
CA SER A 154 -0.86 13.66 2.62
C SER A 154 -0.24 12.97 3.84
N TYR A 155 -0.44 11.66 3.95
CA TYR A 155 0.00 10.82 5.06
C TYR A 155 0.86 9.69 4.54
N PHE A 156 1.78 9.21 5.35
CA PHE A 156 2.70 8.11 5.05
C PHE A 156 2.74 7.09 6.20
N CYS A 157 3.09 5.87 5.89
CA CYS A 157 3.27 4.81 6.88
C CYS A 157 4.63 4.96 7.57
N ASP A 158 4.60 5.22 8.87
CA ASP A 158 5.78 5.29 9.74
C ASP A 158 5.87 4.00 10.55
N LEU A 159 6.77 3.12 10.13
CA LEU A 159 7.03 1.85 10.77
C LEU A 159 7.81 2.08 12.07
N GLU A 160 7.39 1.45 13.15
CA GLU A 160 8.19 1.44 14.37
C GLU A 160 9.51 0.71 14.13
N ALA A 161 10.54 1.16 14.84
CA ALA A 161 11.83 0.47 14.83
C ALA A 161 11.65 -0.99 15.24
N ALA A 162 12.36 -1.89 14.59
CA ALA A 162 12.34 -3.30 14.97
C ALA A 162 12.75 -3.46 16.45
N PRO A 163 12.14 -4.40 17.20
CA PRO A 163 12.53 -4.65 18.58
C PRO A 163 14.05 -4.87 18.70
N GLY A 164 14.71 -4.10 19.57
CA GLY A 164 16.18 -4.13 19.76
C GLY A 164 16.96 -3.11 18.94
N SER A 165 16.31 -2.23 18.18
CA SER A 165 16.99 -1.06 17.62
C SER A 165 17.12 0.05 18.67
N ASP A 166 18.33 0.62 18.85
CA ASP A 166 18.63 1.71 19.79
C ASP A 166 18.10 3.08 19.33
N ALA A 167 16.97 3.14 18.62
CA ALA A 167 16.38 4.40 18.19
C ALA A 167 15.67 5.08 19.37
N PRO A 168 16.08 6.30 19.80
CA PRO A 168 15.39 7.01 20.88
C PRO A 168 13.95 7.33 20.44
N GLY A 169 12.97 7.01 21.30
CA GLY A 169 11.56 7.38 21.10
C GLY A 169 11.42 8.89 20.91
N ASP A 170 10.60 9.32 19.94
CA ASP A 170 10.29 10.68 19.49
C ASP A 170 11.03 11.22 18.25
N THR A 171 12.08 10.60 17.77
CA THR A 171 12.57 10.89 16.41
C THR A 171 11.71 10.12 15.41
N VAL A 172 11.40 10.75 14.25
CA VAL A 172 10.90 10.05 13.06
C VAL A 172 11.84 8.86 12.88
N THR A 173 11.38 7.67 13.28
CA THR A 173 12.15 6.45 13.12
C THR A 173 12.45 6.38 11.63
N ASP A 174 13.68 6.03 11.27
CA ASP A 174 14.00 5.80 9.86
C ASP A 174 13.25 4.53 9.41
N SER A 175 11.94 4.70 9.22
CA SER A 175 11.01 3.65 8.79
C SER A 175 11.47 2.97 7.50
N THR A 176 12.42 3.61 6.78
CA THR A 176 13.02 3.06 5.57
C THR A 176 14.00 1.93 5.85
N ARG A 177 14.44 1.75 7.10
CA ARG A 177 15.31 0.65 7.52
C ARG A 177 14.57 -0.55 8.10
N HIS A 178 13.26 -0.43 8.29
CA HIS A 178 12.48 -1.57 8.78
C HIS A 178 12.50 -2.70 7.76
N PRO A 179 12.68 -3.98 8.18
CA PRO A 179 12.78 -5.13 7.25
C PRO A 179 11.59 -5.26 6.29
N ALA A 180 10.39 -4.87 6.73
CA ALA A 180 9.21 -4.88 5.88
C ALA A 180 9.15 -3.72 4.87
N CYS A 181 10.02 -2.70 4.95
CA CYS A 181 10.05 -1.62 3.96
C CYS A 181 10.74 -2.09 2.68
N ALA A 182 9.96 -2.42 1.68
CA ALA A 182 10.44 -2.96 0.40
C ALA A 182 10.88 -1.88 -0.59
N ALA A 183 10.38 -0.64 -0.45
CA ALA A 183 10.80 0.47 -1.29
C ALA A 183 10.67 1.82 -0.57
N VAL A 184 11.55 2.72 -0.92
CA VAL A 184 11.65 4.09 -0.40
C VAL A 184 11.41 5.10 -1.51
N ALA A 185 10.66 6.15 -1.22
CA ALA A 185 10.59 7.36 -2.04
C ALA A 185 10.98 8.59 -1.21
N HIS A 186 11.21 9.71 -1.87
CA HIS A 186 11.63 10.95 -1.20
C HIS A 186 10.73 12.11 -1.58
N HIS A 187 10.18 12.79 -0.56
CA HIS A 187 9.38 14.00 -0.72
C HIS A 187 9.69 14.97 0.44
N GLY A 188 10.81 15.70 0.32
CA GLY A 188 11.38 16.48 1.43
C GLY A 188 12.04 15.61 2.51
N MET A 189 11.54 14.43 2.73
CA MET A 189 12.06 13.38 3.57
C MET A 189 11.93 12.02 2.90
N ALA A 190 12.71 11.05 3.30
CA ALA A 190 12.54 9.67 2.89
C ALA A 190 11.33 9.05 3.62
N PHE A 191 10.54 8.24 2.93
CA PHE A 191 9.43 7.50 3.53
C PHE A 191 9.26 6.13 2.89
N CYS A 192 8.67 5.19 3.62
CA CYS A 192 8.37 3.86 3.11
C CYS A 192 7.25 3.95 2.07
N ALA A 193 7.57 3.66 0.82
CA ALA A 193 6.66 3.72 -0.31
C ALA A 193 6.01 2.37 -0.64
N ALA A 194 6.60 1.28 -0.16
CA ALA A 194 6.05 -0.07 -0.27
C ALA A 194 6.48 -0.95 0.89
N LEU A 195 5.59 -1.84 1.31
CA LEU A 195 5.79 -2.87 2.32
C LEU A 195 5.74 -4.24 1.67
N ALA A 196 6.60 -5.16 2.13
CA ALA A 196 6.52 -6.58 1.80
C ALA A 196 6.78 -7.42 3.04
N GLN A 197 5.90 -8.37 3.33
CA GLN A 197 6.03 -9.31 4.44
C GLN A 197 5.26 -10.59 4.14
N GLY A 198 5.96 -11.69 3.92
CA GLY A 198 5.33 -12.94 3.49
C GLY A 198 4.52 -12.72 2.20
N PRO A 199 3.23 -13.10 2.17
CA PRO A 199 2.40 -12.91 0.98
C PRO A 199 1.85 -11.48 0.82
N LEU A 200 2.14 -10.57 1.75
CA LEU A 200 1.70 -9.17 1.69
C LEU A 200 2.66 -8.33 0.85
N LEU A 201 2.11 -7.64 -0.13
CA LEU A 201 2.66 -6.45 -0.75
C LEU A 201 1.72 -5.29 -0.52
N ALA A 202 2.20 -4.15 -0.05
CA ALA A 202 1.39 -2.95 0.03
C ALA A 202 2.16 -1.73 -0.48
N VAL A 203 1.49 -0.86 -1.23
CA VAL A 203 2.12 0.26 -1.92
C VAL A 203 1.37 1.56 -1.64
N GLN A 204 2.10 2.64 -1.38
CA GLN A 204 1.52 3.97 -1.15
C GLN A 204 1.10 4.66 -2.44
N PHE A 205 1.71 4.30 -3.54
CA PHE A 205 1.42 4.81 -4.88
C PHE A 205 0.27 4.05 -5.55
N HIS A 206 -0.14 4.54 -6.72
CA HIS A 206 -1.24 3.98 -7.51
C HIS A 206 -0.71 3.25 -8.74
N PRO A 207 -0.57 1.91 -8.71
CA PRO A 207 -0.13 1.15 -9.89
C PRO A 207 -1.04 1.35 -11.09
N GLU A 208 -2.37 1.46 -10.87
CA GLU A 208 -3.38 1.67 -11.91
C GLU A 208 -3.26 3.02 -12.63
N LYS A 209 -2.48 3.97 -12.04
CA LYS A 209 -2.17 5.29 -12.62
C LYS A 209 -0.72 5.41 -13.07
N SER A 210 0.06 4.34 -12.94
CA SER A 210 1.52 4.36 -13.11
C SER A 210 1.99 3.78 -14.44
N HIS A 211 1.15 3.85 -15.48
CA HIS A 211 1.47 3.44 -16.85
C HIS A 211 2.19 2.07 -16.90
N GLN A 212 3.30 1.98 -17.63
CA GLN A 212 4.02 0.72 -17.82
C GLN A 212 4.64 0.16 -16.53
N ALA A 213 5.09 1.02 -15.59
CA ALA A 213 5.65 0.58 -14.32
C ALA A 213 4.56 -0.12 -13.47
N GLY A 214 3.40 0.50 -13.39
CA GLY A 214 2.24 -0.08 -12.69
C GLY A 214 1.74 -1.38 -13.34
N ALA A 215 1.64 -1.40 -14.67
CA ALA A 215 1.25 -2.61 -15.39
C ALA A 215 2.22 -3.78 -15.17
N ARG A 216 3.55 -3.51 -15.14
CA ARG A 216 4.56 -4.53 -14.83
C ARG A 216 4.43 -5.04 -13.41
N LEU A 217 4.22 -4.14 -12.43
CA LEU A 217 4.03 -4.52 -11.03
C LEU A 217 2.80 -5.42 -10.88
N LEU A 218 1.64 -5.02 -11.41
CA LEU A 218 0.42 -5.80 -11.31
C LEU A 218 0.58 -7.18 -11.96
N ARG A 219 1.22 -7.25 -13.13
CA ARG A 219 1.50 -8.54 -13.78
C ARG A 219 2.41 -9.42 -12.95
N ARG A 220 3.47 -8.87 -12.37
CA ARG A 220 4.40 -9.63 -11.51
C ARG A 220 3.70 -10.10 -10.23
N PHE A 221 2.88 -9.27 -9.60
CA PHE A 221 2.07 -9.65 -8.46
C PHE A 221 1.12 -10.82 -8.76
N LEU A 222 0.49 -10.81 -9.94
CA LEU A 222 -0.40 -11.90 -10.37
C LEU A 222 0.34 -13.22 -10.62
N LEU A 223 1.62 -13.16 -11.06
CA LEU A 223 2.42 -14.31 -11.42
C LEU A 223 3.35 -14.78 -10.28
N ALA A 224 3.56 -13.95 -9.23
CA ALA A 224 4.45 -14.30 -8.13
C ALA A 224 3.89 -15.50 -7.35
N GLU A 225 4.79 -16.41 -6.95
CA GLU A 225 4.45 -17.42 -5.94
C GLU A 225 4.29 -16.74 -4.58
N ALA A 226 3.51 -17.35 -3.67
CA ALA A 226 3.15 -16.75 -2.37
C ALA A 226 4.37 -16.40 -1.48
N GLU A 227 5.52 -17.02 -1.73
CA GLU A 227 6.78 -16.80 -0.99
C GLU A 227 7.67 -15.70 -1.60
N ALA A 228 7.30 -15.13 -2.75
CA ALA A 228 8.13 -14.22 -3.54
C ALA A 228 7.55 -12.79 -3.67
N VAL A 229 6.55 -12.45 -2.87
CA VAL A 229 5.93 -11.10 -2.85
C VAL A 229 6.67 -10.18 -1.89
#